data_f78960e78edc9fefe61b15d2c9757823
#
_entry.id   f78960e78edc9fefe61b15d2c9757823
#
_cell.length_a   1.000
_cell.length_b   1.000
_cell.length_c   1.000
_cell.angle_alpha   90.00
_cell.angle_beta   90.00
_cell.angle_gamma   90.00
#
_symmetry.space_group_name_H-M   'P 1'
#
loop_
_entity.id
_entity.type
_entity.pdbx_description
1 polymer ?
#
loop_
_entity_poly.entity_id
_entity_poly.type
_entity_poly.pdbx_seq_one_letter_code
_entity_poly.pdbx_strand_id
1 'polypeptide(L)'
;GKREDFEQPAALLPLGEGTVISRMVQVLESCGMDRVLIIGGHCWEKLRDEFSGKQNVTVVENPRYKWSGTMQALKLLEGKLSEDFLLLKSDLVLERRGVQALTEGKDPFAALLAAPSGLGDEAFVELDSDGDIFRISKDIHQINRVQGELTGMFRVPAQVFRMMLEYFAENENPYLNFEYVLENIGRLYGFKGRMVDDLVWAKVETKNDYEKLANIIYPRIQRKEKEMQEQYAAQTLCGALGVSREEITEILFAGGLTNTNYDVHMANGKRYILRLPGRMTESLIDRRTEKQNAKTASDMGFNCRLVYCNAETGVKVSEYIDRAETLNPRTVKLEENLALTADILRRLHDSDMPMENQFDPFGESLRYESLLSGENARMYKGYEQLRAQVFAIRDRLNRMGKQITPSHNDLVAANLVKDGNGRLYLIDWEYAGKNDPMFDIAALFLENDFAPEDEELFFHYYFKEGENLDAAREKILIFKISQDFLWSIWTVLKEARGDDFGSYGKDRFDRCRRLCAQYWEIYGE
;
A
#
# COMPACT_ATOMS: atom_id res chain seq x y z
N GLY A 1 -29.93 -3.66 -21.82
CA GLY A 1 -29.83 -2.96 -22.81
C GLY A 1 -28.75 -2.58 -23.74
N LYS A 2 -28.12 -1.54 -23.76
CA LYS A 2 -27.29 -1.00 -24.85
C LYS A 2 -25.79 -1.25 -24.63
N ARG A 3 -25.39 -2.51 -24.45
CA ARG A 3 -23.97 -2.90 -24.41
C ARG A 3 -23.35 -3.15 -25.78
N GLU A 4 -24.02 -2.74 -26.85
CA GLU A 4 -23.56 -2.88 -28.24
C GLU A 4 -22.51 -1.81 -28.64
N ASP A 5 -22.30 -0.79 -27.82
CA ASP A 5 -21.39 0.32 -28.13
C ASP A 5 -19.90 0.00 -27.88
N PHE A 6 -19.59 -1.11 -27.18
CA PHE A 6 -18.23 -1.47 -26.84
C PHE A 6 -17.88 -2.91 -27.27
N GLU A 7 -16.70 -3.09 -27.83
CA GLU A 7 -16.15 -4.42 -28.18
C GLU A 7 -15.77 -5.26 -26.94
N GLN A 8 -15.67 -4.61 -25.77
CA GLN A 8 -15.32 -5.22 -24.48
C GLN A 8 -16.18 -4.64 -23.35
N PRO A 9 -16.26 -5.30 -22.18
CA PRO A 9 -16.99 -4.77 -21.03
C PRO A 9 -16.54 -3.35 -20.66
N ALA A 10 -17.49 -2.48 -20.27
CA ALA A 10 -17.20 -1.12 -19.81
C ALA A 10 -16.17 -1.12 -18.65
N ALA A 11 -16.19 -2.14 -17.81
CA ALA A 11 -15.23 -2.35 -16.73
C ALA A 11 -13.76 -2.41 -17.18
N LEU A 12 -13.49 -2.85 -18.42
CA LEU A 12 -12.14 -2.96 -19.00
C LEU A 12 -11.73 -1.76 -19.86
N LEU A 13 -12.56 -0.72 -19.93
CA LEU A 13 -12.18 0.51 -20.64
C LEU A 13 -11.06 1.23 -19.90
N PRO A 14 -10.08 1.82 -20.61
CA PRO A 14 -8.97 2.54 -20.00
C PRO A 14 -9.44 3.69 -19.11
N LEU A 15 -8.84 3.87 -17.93
CA LEU A 15 -9.11 5.00 -17.05
C LEU A 15 -7.84 5.34 -16.24
N GLY A 16 -7.22 6.47 -16.52
CA GLY A 16 -5.93 6.82 -15.94
C GLY A 16 -4.83 5.85 -16.39
N GLU A 17 -4.10 5.28 -15.44
CA GLU A 17 -3.02 4.30 -15.69
C GLU A 17 -3.51 2.85 -15.79
N GLY A 18 -4.81 2.62 -15.60
CA GLY A 18 -5.41 1.29 -15.60
C GLY A 18 -6.75 1.24 -16.32
N THR A 19 -7.67 0.46 -15.78
CA THR A 19 -9.04 0.29 -16.29
C THR A 19 -10.08 0.79 -15.28
N VAL A 20 -11.33 0.96 -15.72
CA VAL A 20 -12.45 1.32 -14.84
C VAL A 20 -12.51 0.41 -13.61
N ILE A 21 -12.41 -0.90 -13.81
CA ILE A 21 -12.50 -1.87 -12.71
C ILE A 21 -11.22 -1.92 -11.86
N SER A 22 -10.03 -1.80 -12.46
CA SER A 22 -8.78 -1.77 -11.69
C SER A 22 -8.71 -0.55 -10.78
N ARG A 23 -9.21 0.62 -11.24
CA ARG A 23 -9.35 1.82 -10.40
C ARG A 23 -10.27 1.57 -9.19
N MET A 24 -11.41 0.90 -9.40
CA MET A 24 -12.33 0.59 -8.29
C MET A 24 -11.74 -0.42 -7.31
N VAL A 25 -11.04 -1.44 -7.81
CA VAL A 25 -10.30 -2.40 -6.96
C VAL A 25 -9.28 -1.65 -6.09
N GLN A 26 -8.48 -0.75 -6.66
CA GLN A 26 -7.53 0.09 -5.90
C GLN A 26 -8.21 0.93 -4.82
N VAL A 27 -9.38 1.52 -5.11
CA VAL A 27 -10.14 2.26 -4.10
C VAL A 27 -10.61 1.36 -2.98
N LEU A 28 -11.16 0.20 -3.28
CA LEU A 28 -11.62 -0.79 -2.30
C LEU A 28 -10.45 -1.25 -1.40
N GLU A 29 -9.33 -1.63 -1.99
CA GLU A 29 -8.09 -1.98 -1.28
C GLU A 29 -7.64 -0.82 -0.39
N SER A 30 -7.65 0.42 -0.92
CA SER A 30 -7.32 1.61 -0.16
C SER A 30 -8.28 1.90 1.00
N CYS A 31 -9.49 1.32 1.01
CA CYS A 31 -10.47 1.39 2.10
C CYS A 31 -10.48 0.14 3.01
N GLY A 32 -9.49 -0.77 2.89
CA GLY A 32 -9.31 -1.91 3.79
C GLY A 32 -10.08 -3.16 3.36
N MET A 33 -10.43 -3.28 2.08
CA MET A 33 -11.01 -4.51 1.55
C MET A 33 -9.90 -5.50 1.19
N ASP A 34 -9.73 -6.54 1.98
CA ASP A 34 -8.66 -7.53 1.83
C ASP A 34 -8.95 -8.55 0.73
N ARG A 35 -10.19 -8.65 0.29
CA ARG A 35 -10.61 -9.63 -0.71
C ARG A 35 -11.66 -9.05 -1.66
N VAL A 36 -11.44 -9.22 -2.97
CA VAL A 36 -12.36 -8.78 -4.01
C VAL A 36 -12.80 -9.97 -4.86
N LEU A 37 -14.11 -10.16 -5.02
CA LEU A 37 -14.69 -11.17 -5.90
C LEU A 37 -15.35 -10.47 -7.09
N ILE A 38 -14.90 -10.75 -8.30
CA ILE A 38 -15.44 -10.17 -9.54
C ILE A 38 -16.21 -11.26 -10.29
N ILE A 39 -17.47 -11.00 -10.60
CA ILE A 39 -18.26 -11.92 -11.42
C ILE A 39 -18.22 -11.43 -12.87
N GLY A 40 -17.54 -12.19 -13.72
CA GLY A 40 -17.37 -11.89 -15.15
C GLY A 40 -18.35 -12.68 -16.02
N GLY A 41 -18.92 -12.01 -17.01
CA GLY A 41 -19.72 -12.62 -18.06
C GLY A 41 -19.02 -12.55 -19.40
N HIS A 42 -19.43 -11.60 -20.26
CA HIS A 42 -18.78 -11.37 -21.55
C HIS A 42 -17.29 -11.00 -21.37
N CYS A 43 -16.40 -11.66 -22.10
CA CYS A 43 -14.94 -11.48 -22.00
C CYS A 43 -14.38 -11.64 -20.57
N TRP A 44 -14.92 -12.56 -19.77
CA TRP A 44 -14.45 -12.78 -18.39
C TRP A 44 -12.97 -13.21 -18.34
N GLU A 45 -12.45 -13.84 -19.39
CA GLU A 45 -11.03 -14.20 -19.50
C GLU A 45 -10.15 -12.96 -19.47
N LYS A 46 -10.54 -11.85 -20.13
CA LYS A 46 -9.81 -10.59 -20.08
C LYS A 46 -9.81 -9.99 -18.67
N LEU A 47 -10.93 -10.12 -17.94
CA LEU A 47 -10.99 -9.70 -16.52
C LEU A 47 -10.06 -10.55 -15.66
N ARG A 48 -10.01 -11.86 -15.88
CA ARG A 48 -9.09 -12.75 -15.15
C ARG A 48 -7.63 -12.39 -15.45
N ASP A 49 -7.31 -12.10 -16.70
CA ASP A 49 -5.95 -11.78 -17.13
C ASP A 49 -5.50 -10.41 -16.57
N GLU A 50 -6.41 -9.42 -16.47
CA GLU A 50 -6.19 -8.11 -15.82
C GLU A 50 -5.72 -8.26 -14.36
N PHE A 51 -6.25 -9.23 -13.64
CA PHE A 51 -5.95 -9.47 -12.22
C PHE A 51 -5.11 -10.72 -11.96
N SER A 52 -4.47 -11.28 -12.98
CA SER A 52 -3.72 -12.55 -12.86
C SER A 52 -2.56 -12.49 -11.85
N GLY A 53 -2.01 -11.30 -11.59
CA GLY A 53 -0.95 -11.05 -10.60
C GLY A 53 -1.46 -10.74 -9.18
N LYS A 54 -2.76 -10.49 -8.99
CA LYS A 54 -3.33 -10.10 -7.69
C LYS A 54 -3.94 -11.30 -6.97
N GLN A 55 -3.34 -11.70 -5.84
CA GLN A 55 -3.81 -12.84 -5.04
C GLN A 55 -5.13 -12.59 -4.31
N ASN A 56 -5.41 -11.35 -3.97
CA ASN A 56 -6.62 -10.91 -3.25
C ASN A 56 -7.83 -10.72 -4.17
N VAL A 57 -7.66 -10.79 -5.50
CA VAL A 57 -8.74 -10.65 -6.48
C VAL A 57 -9.05 -12.01 -7.11
N THR A 58 -10.32 -12.43 -7.02
CA THR A 58 -10.78 -13.67 -7.64
C THR A 58 -11.85 -13.37 -8.67
N VAL A 59 -11.64 -13.77 -9.92
CA VAL A 59 -12.62 -13.65 -11.00
C VAL A 59 -13.41 -14.95 -11.13
N VAL A 60 -14.73 -14.85 -11.03
CA VAL A 60 -15.68 -15.97 -11.12
C VAL A 60 -16.46 -15.85 -12.41
N GLU A 61 -16.43 -16.90 -13.25
CA GLU A 61 -17.19 -16.95 -14.48
C GLU A 61 -18.70 -17.08 -14.24
N ASN A 62 -19.51 -16.24 -14.91
CA ASN A 62 -20.94 -16.44 -15.05
C ASN A 62 -21.27 -16.97 -16.46
N PRO A 63 -21.40 -18.28 -16.65
CA PRO A 63 -21.66 -18.85 -17.97
C PRO A 63 -23.06 -18.53 -18.50
N ARG A 64 -23.98 -18.07 -17.63
CA ARG A 64 -25.36 -17.74 -17.97
C ARG A 64 -25.63 -16.25 -18.15
N TYR A 65 -24.60 -15.40 -18.25
CA TYR A 65 -24.72 -13.94 -18.25
C TYR A 65 -25.70 -13.38 -19.29
N LYS A 66 -25.89 -14.07 -20.43
CA LYS A 66 -26.84 -13.66 -21.48
C LYS A 66 -28.31 -13.91 -21.12
N TRP A 67 -28.56 -14.85 -20.23
CA TRP A 67 -29.89 -15.41 -19.96
C TRP A 67 -30.29 -15.27 -18.48
N SER A 68 -29.64 -14.40 -17.74
CA SER A 68 -29.90 -14.24 -16.32
C SER A 68 -29.72 -12.81 -15.82
N GLY A 69 -30.43 -12.47 -14.75
CA GLY A 69 -30.25 -11.24 -14.00
C GLY A 69 -29.08 -11.32 -13.00
N THR A 70 -28.93 -10.26 -12.23
CA THR A 70 -27.81 -10.11 -11.28
C THR A 70 -27.91 -11.04 -10.08
N MET A 71 -29.11 -11.50 -9.70
CA MET A 71 -29.26 -12.51 -8.64
C MET A 71 -28.65 -13.86 -9.02
N GLN A 72 -28.78 -14.29 -10.28
CA GLN A 72 -28.14 -15.52 -10.76
C GLN A 72 -26.59 -15.40 -10.71
N ALA A 73 -26.06 -14.22 -10.97
CA ALA A 73 -24.63 -13.97 -10.82
C ALA A 73 -24.21 -14.08 -9.35
N LEU A 74 -24.93 -13.44 -8.42
CA LEU A 74 -24.64 -13.50 -6.98
C LEU A 74 -24.76 -14.92 -6.42
N LYS A 75 -25.64 -15.75 -6.95
CA LYS A 75 -25.75 -17.18 -6.55
C LYS A 75 -24.45 -17.96 -6.75
N LEU A 76 -23.57 -17.57 -7.69
CA LEU A 76 -22.25 -18.19 -7.89
C LEU A 76 -21.30 -17.98 -6.71
N LEU A 77 -21.64 -17.05 -5.81
CA LEU A 77 -20.90 -16.76 -4.60
C LEU A 77 -21.46 -17.46 -3.35
N GLU A 78 -22.49 -18.29 -3.51
CA GLU A 78 -23.02 -19.13 -2.44
C GLU A 78 -21.92 -20.00 -1.83
N GLY A 79 -21.78 -19.98 -0.49
CA GLY A 79 -20.71 -20.67 0.23
C GLY A 79 -19.32 -20.02 0.14
N LYS A 80 -19.15 -18.95 -0.64
CA LYS A 80 -17.88 -18.22 -0.76
C LYS A 80 -17.85 -16.92 0.05
N LEU A 81 -19.02 -16.42 0.46
CA LEU A 81 -19.20 -15.22 1.28
C LEU A 81 -19.83 -15.62 2.62
N SER A 82 -19.07 -15.48 3.70
CA SER A 82 -19.48 -15.76 5.07
C SER A 82 -19.49 -14.52 5.97
N GLU A 83 -18.97 -13.40 5.47
CA GLU A 83 -18.81 -12.13 6.18
C GLU A 83 -19.62 -11.03 5.48
N ASP A 84 -19.77 -9.90 6.17
CA ASP A 84 -20.37 -8.69 5.59
C ASP A 84 -19.49 -8.18 4.45
N PHE A 85 -20.09 -7.67 3.38
CA PHE A 85 -19.34 -7.26 2.19
C PHE A 85 -19.94 -6.01 1.52
N LEU A 86 -19.16 -5.39 0.65
CA LEU A 86 -19.64 -4.36 -0.26
C LEU A 86 -20.01 -5.00 -1.59
N LEU A 87 -21.24 -4.75 -2.03
CA LEU A 87 -21.75 -5.12 -3.34
C LEU A 87 -21.78 -3.90 -4.24
N LEU A 88 -21.16 -3.96 -5.41
CA LEU A 88 -21.16 -2.86 -6.36
C LEU A 88 -21.19 -3.33 -7.81
N LYS A 89 -21.64 -2.46 -8.70
CA LYS A 89 -21.60 -2.68 -10.15
C LYS A 89 -20.20 -2.45 -10.70
N SER A 90 -19.76 -3.29 -11.62
CA SER A 90 -18.41 -3.23 -12.20
C SER A 90 -18.15 -2.04 -13.14
N ASP A 91 -19.20 -1.32 -13.52
CA ASP A 91 -19.19 -0.12 -14.37
C ASP A 91 -19.31 1.18 -13.57
N LEU A 92 -19.26 1.08 -12.23
CA LEU A 92 -19.29 2.21 -11.30
C LEU A 92 -17.88 2.77 -11.07
N VAL A 93 -17.75 4.09 -11.14
CA VAL A 93 -16.55 4.83 -10.70
C VAL A 93 -16.99 5.91 -9.73
N LEU A 94 -16.33 6.00 -8.58
CA LEU A 94 -16.60 7.02 -7.59
C LEU A 94 -15.34 7.42 -6.81
N GLU A 95 -15.40 8.57 -6.15
CA GLU A 95 -14.36 9.01 -5.24
C GLU A 95 -14.32 8.14 -3.96
N ARG A 96 -13.14 8.04 -3.36
CA ARG A 96 -12.86 7.21 -2.16
C ARG A 96 -13.84 7.44 -1.02
N ARG A 97 -14.33 8.69 -0.80
CA ARG A 97 -15.30 9.00 0.26
C ARG A 97 -16.58 8.17 0.19
N GLY A 98 -17.02 7.80 -1.03
CA GLY A 98 -18.20 6.96 -1.18
C GLY A 98 -17.99 5.56 -0.59
N VAL A 99 -16.82 4.95 -0.80
CA VAL A 99 -16.47 3.67 -0.16
C VAL A 99 -16.35 3.83 1.35
N GLN A 100 -15.65 4.86 1.81
CA GLN A 100 -15.46 5.14 3.24
C GLN A 100 -16.80 5.33 3.96
N ALA A 101 -17.76 6.01 3.35
CA ALA A 101 -19.08 6.23 3.95
C ALA A 101 -19.83 4.93 4.29
N LEU A 102 -19.59 3.84 3.54
CA LEU A 102 -20.16 2.54 3.81
C LEU A 102 -19.27 1.67 4.72
N THR A 103 -17.95 1.75 4.61
CA THR A 103 -17.04 0.92 5.42
C THR A 103 -16.92 1.41 6.86
N GLU A 104 -16.86 2.74 7.06
CA GLU A 104 -16.73 3.38 8.36
C GLU A 104 -18.09 3.68 9.02
N GLY A 105 -19.17 3.56 8.24
CA GLY A 105 -20.54 3.75 8.72
C GLY A 105 -20.98 2.69 9.74
N LYS A 106 -21.84 3.09 10.68
CA LYS A 106 -22.37 2.20 11.74
C LYS A 106 -23.43 1.22 11.23
N ASP A 107 -24.03 1.52 10.09
CA ASP A 107 -25.18 0.77 9.57
C ASP A 107 -24.67 -0.46 8.80
N PRO A 108 -24.97 -1.69 9.25
CA PRO A 108 -24.48 -2.89 8.61
C PRO A 108 -25.15 -3.16 7.25
N PHE A 109 -26.37 -2.65 7.05
CA PHE A 109 -27.13 -2.79 5.81
C PHE A 109 -27.48 -1.40 5.27
N ALA A 110 -26.77 -0.97 4.23
CA ALA A 110 -26.90 0.39 3.71
C ALA A 110 -26.63 0.47 2.19
N ALA A 111 -27.25 1.45 1.55
CA ALA A 111 -26.96 1.86 0.18
C ALA A 111 -26.28 3.22 0.16
N LEU A 112 -25.30 3.42 -0.73
CA LEU A 112 -24.69 4.70 -0.99
C LEU A 112 -25.60 5.54 -1.90
N LEU A 113 -25.95 6.73 -1.41
CA LEU A 113 -26.77 7.71 -2.12
C LEU A 113 -25.93 8.94 -2.48
N ALA A 114 -26.28 9.54 -3.60
CA ALA A 114 -25.76 10.84 -4.06
C ALA A 114 -26.90 11.79 -4.41
N ALA A 115 -26.61 13.05 -4.59
CA ALA A 115 -27.56 13.98 -5.19
C ALA A 115 -27.92 13.53 -6.62
N PRO A 116 -29.17 13.72 -7.09
CA PRO A 116 -29.59 13.33 -8.42
C PRO A 116 -28.65 13.89 -9.51
N SER A 117 -28.19 13.01 -10.38
CA SER A 117 -27.16 13.33 -11.39
C SER A 117 -27.70 14.09 -12.61
N GLY A 118 -28.99 13.99 -12.89
CA GLY A 118 -29.63 14.56 -14.10
C GLY A 118 -29.27 13.83 -15.39
N LEU A 119 -28.81 12.57 -15.31
CA LEU A 119 -28.40 11.78 -16.47
C LEU A 119 -29.54 11.09 -17.21
N GLY A 120 -30.76 11.06 -16.62
CA GLY A 120 -31.97 10.48 -17.22
C GLY A 120 -32.14 8.97 -17.02
N ASP A 121 -31.27 8.34 -16.22
CA ASP A 121 -31.36 6.91 -15.84
C ASP A 121 -31.25 6.72 -14.33
N GLU A 122 -31.66 7.76 -13.58
CA GLU A 122 -31.57 7.79 -12.14
C GLU A 122 -32.51 6.75 -11.50
N ALA A 123 -32.02 6.07 -10.48
CA ALA A 123 -32.85 5.34 -9.53
C ALA A 123 -33.06 6.22 -8.29
N PHE A 124 -34.17 6.95 -8.28
CA PHE A 124 -34.52 7.87 -7.19
C PHE A 124 -34.89 7.09 -5.92
N VAL A 125 -34.53 7.68 -4.79
CA VAL A 125 -34.74 7.08 -3.48
C VAL A 125 -35.59 7.99 -2.61
N GLU A 126 -36.58 7.39 -1.93
CA GLU A 126 -37.36 7.99 -0.87
C GLU A 126 -37.01 7.28 0.45
N LEU A 127 -36.66 8.06 1.47
CA LEU A 127 -36.35 7.59 2.81
C LEU A 127 -37.54 7.85 3.75
N ASP A 128 -37.70 6.99 4.74
CA ASP A 128 -38.62 7.22 5.85
C ASP A 128 -38.02 8.16 6.92
N SER A 129 -38.73 8.34 8.04
CA SER A 129 -38.30 9.19 9.15
C SER A 129 -37.05 8.71 9.86
N ASP A 130 -36.75 7.44 9.78
CA ASP A 130 -35.61 6.79 10.43
C ASP A 130 -34.39 6.71 9.50
N GLY A 131 -34.55 7.16 8.23
CA GLY A 131 -33.52 7.14 7.20
C GLY A 131 -33.39 5.78 6.49
N ASP A 132 -34.41 4.91 6.65
CA ASP A 132 -34.49 3.67 5.89
C ASP A 132 -35.04 3.92 4.48
N ILE A 133 -34.55 3.17 3.51
CA ILE A 133 -35.01 3.23 2.13
C ILE A 133 -36.44 2.68 2.08
N PHE A 134 -37.39 3.59 1.90
CA PHE A 134 -38.80 3.28 1.80
C PHE A 134 -39.19 2.85 0.37
N ARG A 135 -38.60 3.50 -0.64
CA ARG A 135 -38.87 3.22 -2.06
C ARG A 135 -37.69 3.56 -2.96
N ILE A 136 -37.51 2.74 -3.98
CA ILE A 136 -36.57 2.97 -5.09
C ILE A 136 -37.39 2.94 -6.38
N SER A 137 -37.29 3.96 -7.24
CA SER A 137 -37.93 3.98 -8.55
C SER A 137 -37.15 4.77 -9.59
N LYS A 138 -37.14 4.31 -10.83
CA LYS A 138 -36.68 5.08 -12.00
C LYS A 138 -37.74 6.06 -12.51
N ASP A 139 -38.99 5.88 -12.11
CA ASP A 139 -40.07 6.80 -12.41
C ASP A 139 -40.27 7.78 -11.24
N ILE A 140 -39.91 9.05 -11.47
CA ILE A 140 -40.03 10.12 -10.49
C ILE A 140 -41.48 10.28 -9.99
N HIS A 141 -42.48 9.95 -10.81
CA HIS A 141 -43.89 10.07 -10.43
C HIS A 141 -44.32 9.04 -9.39
N GLN A 142 -43.49 8.00 -9.15
CA GLN A 142 -43.72 6.99 -8.11
C GLN A 142 -43.04 7.36 -6.78
N ILE A 143 -42.30 8.47 -6.73
CA ILE A 143 -41.58 8.96 -5.55
C ILE A 143 -42.29 10.23 -5.05
N ASN A 144 -42.67 10.25 -3.76
CA ASN A 144 -43.27 11.43 -3.18
C ASN A 144 -42.25 12.52 -2.87
N ARG A 145 -41.05 12.10 -2.44
CA ARG A 145 -39.95 13.01 -2.12
C ARG A 145 -38.62 12.38 -2.56
N VAL A 146 -37.97 12.99 -3.54
CA VAL A 146 -36.63 12.58 -3.96
C VAL A 146 -35.62 13.02 -2.91
N GLN A 147 -35.00 12.08 -2.21
CA GLN A 147 -34.00 12.34 -1.19
C GLN A 147 -32.58 11.93 -1.64
N GLY A 148 -32.46 11.28 -2.79
CA GLY A 148 -31.18 10.94 -3.40
C GLY A 148 -31.33 10.05 -4.62
N GLU A 149 -30.21 9.77 -5.24
CA GLU A 149 -30.04 8.81 -6.32
C GLU A 149 -29.18 7.64 -5.84
N LEU A 150 -29.56 6.41 -6.21
CA LEU A 150 -28.84 5.19 -5.88
C LEU A 150 -27.60 5.07 -6.76
N THR A 151 -26.41 5.09 -6.16
CA THR A 151 -25.15 4.98 -6.91
C THR A 151 -24.90 3.57 -7.47
N GLY A 152 -25.47 2.54 -6.83
CA GLY A 152 -25.24 1.13 -7.17
C GLY A 152 -24.16 0.47 -6.31
N MET A 153 -23.84 1.07 -5.14
CA MET A 153 -22.96 0.49 -4.13
C MET A 153 -23.72 0.27 -2.82
N PHE A 154 -23.52 -0.90 -2.21
CA PHE A 154 -24.26 -1.38 -1.05
C PHE A 154 -23.33 -2.05 -0.05
N ARG A 155 -23.60 -1.86 1.24
CA ARG A 155 -23.07 -2.72 2.31
C ARG A 155 -24.12 -3.77 2.64
N VAL A 156 -23.75 -5.04 2.51
CA VAL A 156 -24.68 -6.18 2.65
C VAL A 156 -24.17 -7.13 3.74
N PRO A 157 -24.93 -7.31 4.83
CA PRO A 157 -24.60 -8.30 5.85
C PRO A 157 -24.68 -9.74 5.30
N ALA A 158 -23.83 -10.62 5.80
CA ALA A 158 -23.85 -12.03 5.43
C ALA A 158 -25.23 -12.69 5.65
N GLN A 159 -25.97 -12.26 6.69
CA GLN A 159 -27.33 -12.73 6.95
C GLN A 159 -28.30 -12.29 5.84
N VAL A 160 -28.22 -11.02 5.43
CA VAL A 160 -29.05 -10.48 4.32
C VAL A 160 -28.74 -11.22 3.03
N PHE A 161 -27.47 -11.52 2.76
CA PHE A 161 -27.10 -12.28 1.56
C PHE A 161 -27.73 -13.69 1.55
N ARG A 162 -27.75 -14.40 2.68
CA ARG A 162 -28.45 -15.70 2.77
C ARG A 162 -29.93 -15.56 2.44
N MET A 163 -30.60 -14.55 2.97
CA MET A 163 -32.01 -14.28 2.68
C MET A 163 -32.24 -13.93 1.22
N MET A 164 -31.30 -13.20 0.58
CA MET A 164 -31.37 -12.94 -0.85
C MET A 164 -31.33 -14.23 -1.66
N LEU A 165 -30.48 -15.19 -1.28
CA LEU A 165 -30.39 -16.50 -1.94
C LEU A 165 -31.65 -17.34 -1.71
N GLU A 166 -32.22 -17.34 -0.50
CA GLU A 166 -33.49 -18.01 -0.18
C GLU A 166 -34.63 -17.41 -0.99
N TYR A 167 -34.77 -16.08 -1.01
CA TYR A 167 -35.76 -15.37 -1.81
C TYR A 167 -35.63 -15.70 -3.30
N PHE A 168 -34.39 -15.77 -3.81
CA PHE A 168 -34.15 -16.12 -5.21
C PHE A 168 -34.45 -17.59 -5.50
N ALA A 169 -34.24 -18.50 -4.56
CA ALA A 169 -34.57 -19.92 -4.71
C ALA A 169 -36.08 -20.16 -4.80
N GLU A 170 -36.87 -19.35 -4.10
CA GLU A 170 -38.34 -19.39 -4.15
C GLU A 170 -38.91 -18.69 -5.40
N ASN A 171 -38.13 -17.84 -6.04
CA ASN A 171 -38.54 -17.05 -7.20
C ASN A 171 -38.03 -17.70 -8.49
N GLU A 172 -38.93 -18.17 -9.33
CA GLU A 172 -38.58 -18.86 -10.60
C GLU A 172 -38.07 -17.91 -11.71
N ASN A 173 -37.97 -16.58 -11.47
CA ASN A 173 -37.54 -15.62 -12.46
C ASN A 173 -36.00 -15.55 -12.57
N PRO A 174 -35.37 -16.12 -13.63
CA PRO A 174 -33.92 -16.11 -13.79
C PRO A 174 -33.35 -14.71 -14.10
N TYR A 175 -34.22 -13.75 -14.46
CA TYR A 175 -33.83 -12.36 -14.79
C TYR A 175 -33.95 -11.40 -13.59
N LEU A 176 -34.22 -11.93 -12.39
CA LEU A 176 -34.34 -11.12 -11.19
C LEU A 176 -33.04 -10.38 -10.89
N ASN A 177 -33.16 -9.08 -10.66
CA ASN A 177 -32.02 -8.24 -10.25
C ASN A 177 -31.99 -8.07 -8.75
N PHE A 178 -30.79 -7.99 -8.20
CA PHE A 178 -30.56 -7.95 -6.75
C PHE A 178 -31.15 -6.70 -6.09
N GLU A 179 -31.26 -5.58 -6.80
CA GLU A 179 -31.79 -4.33 -6.26
C GLU A 179 -33.24 -4.50 -5.76
N TYR A 180 -34.07 -5.23 -6.51
CA TYR A 180 -35.44 -5.53 -6.09
C TYR A 180 -35.49 -6.45 -4.87
N VAL A 181 -34.54 -7.37 -4.76
CA VAL A 181 -34.44 -8.27 -3.61
C VAL A 181 -33.99 -7.50 -2.36
N LEU A 182 -33.00 -6.61 -2.49
CA LEU A 182 -32.55 -5.74 -1.40
C LEU A 182 -33.67 -4.82 -0.90
N GLU A 183 -34.48 -4.23 -1.80
CA GLU A 183 -35.62 -3.41 -1.40
C GLU A 183 -36.65 -4.22 -0.60
N ASN A 184 -36.99 -5.43 -1.07
CA ASN A 184 -37.97 -6.28 -0.38
C ASN A 184 -37.48 -6.72 1.01
N ILE A 185 -36.24 -7.15 1.12
CA ILE A 185 -35.63 -7.54 2.41
C ILE A 185 -35.46 -6.32 3.31
N GLY A 186 -35.09 -5.18 2.74
CA GLY A 186 -34.87 -3.92 3.46
C GLY A 186 -36.09 -3.46 4.25
N ARG A 187 -37.28 -3.69 3.73
CA ARG A 187 -38.54 -3.39 4.42
C ARG A 187 -38.73 -4.18 5.73
N LEU A 188 -38.02 -5.30 5.88
CA LEU A 188 -38.11 -6.16 7.06
C LEU A 188 -36.95 -5.93 8.05
N TYR A 189 -35.78 -5.49 7.56
CA TYR A 189 -34.54 -5.47 8.34
C TYR A 189 -33.89 -4.08 8.49
N GLY A 190 -34.55 -3.03 8.02
CA GLY A 190 -34.00 -1.68 8.01
C GLY A 190 -32.83 -1.54 7.01
N PHE A 191 -33.07 -0.83 5.93
CA PHE A 191 -32.09 -0.62 4.85
C PHE A 191 -31.76 0.86 4.74
N LYS A 192 -30.66 1.28 5.31
CA LYS A 192 -30.29 2.70 5.43
C LYS A 192 -29.85 3.32 4.11
N GLY A 193 -30.33 4.53 3.85
CA GLY A 193 -29.78 5.38 2.79
C GLY A 193 -28.63 6.24 3.33
N ARG A 194 -27.40 5.96 2.91
CA ARG A 194 -26.23 6.76 3.30
C ARG A 194 -25.95 7.81 2.24
N MET A 195 -26.36 9.05 2.48
CA MET A 195 -26.09 10.20 1.62
C MET A 195 -24.65 10.67 1.81
N VAL A 196 -23.96 10.94 0.69
CA VAL A 196 -22.67 11.64 0.66
C VAL A 196 -22.85 12.90 -0.18
N ASP A 197 -22.77 14.05 0.49
CA ASP A 197 -22.89 15.34 -0.16
C ASP A 197 -21.71 15.57 -1.12
N ASP A 198 -22.00 16.17 -2.27
CA ASP A 198 -21.02 16.45 -3.33
C ASP A 198 -20.24 15.24 -3.83
N LEU A 199 -20.77 14.02 -3.70
CA LEU A 199 -20.14 12.82 -4.21
C LEU A 199 -19.90 12.94 -5.72
N VAL A 200 -18.66 12.74 -6.15
CA VAL A 200 -18.31 12.69 -7.57
C VAL A 200 -18.24 11.22 -7.98
N TRP A 201 -19.11 10.84 -8.91
CA TRP A 201 -19.27 9.46 -9.35
C TRP A 201 -19.86 9.37 -10.76
N ALA A 202 -19.73 8.22 -11.41
CA ALA A 202 -20.39 7.92 -12.67
C ALA A 202 -20.61 6.42 -12.85
N LYS A 203 -21.57 6.06 -13.71
CA LYS A 203 -21.72 4.73 -14.31
C LYS A 203 -21.37 4.81 -15.79
N VAL A 204 -20.82 3.74 -16.35
CA VAL A 204 -20.46 3.65 -17.76
C VAL A 204 -21.38 2.66 -18.46
N GLU A 205 -22.47 3.14 -19.02
CA GLU A 205 -23.43 2.34 -19.79
C GLU A 205 -23.29 2.53 -21.29
N THR A 206 -22.94 3.75 -21.72
CA THR A 206 -22.78 4.13 -23.13
C THR A 206 -21.41 4.73 -23.39
N LYS A 207 -21.06 4.86 -24.69
CA LYS A 207 -19.84 5.54 -25.12
C LYS A 207 -19.79 7.00 -24.63
N ASN A 208 -20.92 7.69 -24.65
CA ASN A 208 -21.01 9.06 -24.17
C ASN A 208 -20.73 9.17 -22.66
N ASP A 209 -21.18 8.18 -21.86
CA ASP A 209 -20.89 8.14 -20.42
C ASP A 209 -19.41 7.94 -20.17
N TYR A 210 -18.77 7.07 -20.96
CA TYR A 210 -17.33 6.88 -20.88
C TYR A 210 -16.53 8.11 -21.27
N GLU A 211 -16.92 8.82 -22.33
CA GLU A 211 -16.27 10.08 -22.71
C GLU A 211 -16.43 11.16 -21.62
N LYS A 212 -17.60 11.26 -21.01
CA LYS A 212 -17.83 12.15 -19.85
C LYS A 212 -17.01 11.72 -18.65
N LEU A 213 -16.98 10.41 -18.35
CA LEU A 213 -16.17 9.88 -17.26
C LEU A 213 -14.70 10.22 -17.45
N ALA A 214 -14.13 9.88 -18.60
CA ALA A 214 -12.69 10.02 -18.85
C ALA A 214 -12.23 11.50 -18.86
N ASN A 215 -13.04 12.39 -19.46
CA ASN A 215 -12.61 13.77 -19.72
C ASN A 215 -13.09 14.79 -18.67
N ILE A 216 -14.13 14.48 -17.90
CA ILE A 216 -14.74 15.45 -16.97
C ILE A 216 -14.76 14.89 -15.54
N ILE A 217 -15.38 13.71 -15.36
CA ILE A 217 -15.68 13.20 -14.00
C ILE A 217 -14.43 12.68 -13.33
N TYR A 218 -13.63 11.86 -14.01
CA TYR A 218 -12.42 11.29 -13.44
C TYR A 218 -11.36 12.35 -13.07
N PRO A 219 -11.06 13.36 -13.90
CA PRO A 219 -10.20 14.47 -13.48
C PRO A 219 -10.76 15.23 -12.26
N ARG A 220 -12.09 15.33 -12.12
CA ARG A 220 -12.72 15.93 -10.95
C ARG A 220 -12.55 15.06 -9.70
N ILE A 221 -12.70 13.73 -9.83
CA ILE A 221 -12.41 12.79 -8.75
C ILE A 221 -10.96 12.94 -8.29
N GLN A 222 -10.00 12.89 -9.22
CA GLN A 222 -8.57 13.00 -8.90
C GLN A 222 -8.25 14.30 -8.16
N ARG A 223 -8.80 15.42 -8.62
CA ARG A 223 -8.61 16.72 -7.96
C ARG A 223 -9.15 16.70 -6.54
N LYS A 224 -10.35 16.21 -6.35
CA LYS A 224 -11.00 16.18 -5.04
C LYS A 224 -10.30 15.25 -4.05
N GLU A 225 -9.84 14.08 -4.52
CA GLU A 225 -9.05 13.16 -3.71
C GLU A 225 -7.71 13.78 -3.30
N LYS A 226 -7.05 14.50 -4.21
CA LYS A 226 -5.83 15.26 -3.92
C LYS A 226 -6.06 16.34 -2.88
N GLU A 227 -7.11 17.16 -3.05
CA GLU A 227 -7.47 18.21 -2.08
C GLU A 227 -7.74 17.64 -0.68
N MET A 228 -8.40 16.48 -0.59
CA MET A 228 -8.63 15.79 0.69
C MET A 228 -7.35 15.28 1.33
N GLN A 229 -6.43 14.73 0.53
CA GLN A 229 -5.13 14.29 1.02
C GLN A 229 -4.32 15.46 1.56
N GLU A 230 -4.30 16.59 0.84
CA GLU A 230 -3.64 17.83 1.28
C GLU A 230 -4.28 18.40 2.56
N GLN A 231 -5.62 18.36 2.66
CA GLN A 231 -6.32 18.78 3.89
C GLN A 231 -5.96 17.88 5.07
N TYR A 232 -5.93 16.56 4.87
CA TYR A 232 -5.53 15.61 5.92
C TYR A 232 -4.07 15.83 6.35
N ALA A 233 -3.16 16.04 5.39
CA ALA A 233 -1.77 16.37 5.68
C ALA A 233 -1.65 17.69 6.46
N ALA A 234 -2.39 18.72 6.05
CA ALA A 234 -2.43 20.00 6.76
C ALA A 234 -2.93 19.86 8.19
N GLN A 235 -4.06 19.18 8.40
CA GLN A 235 -4.62 18.95 9.74
C GLN A 235 -3.65 18.19 10.63
N THR A 236 -3.00 17.16 10.08
CA THR A 236 -2.00 16.36 10.80
C THR A 236 -0.81 17.21 11.20
N LEU A 237 -0.28 18.04 10.28
CA LEU A 237 0.84 18.93 10.59
C LEU A 237 0.45 19.99 11.64
N CYS A 238 -0.74 20.61 11.50
CA CYS A 238 -1.24 21.57 12.48
C CYS A 238 -1.33 20.96 13.88
N GLY A 239 -1.86 19.74 13.99
CA GLY A 239 -1.90 19.01 15.26
C GLY A 239 -0.52 18.66 15.81
N ALA A 240 0.42 18.28 14.93
CA ALA A 240 1.78 17.91 15.32
C ALA A 240 2.61 19.09 15.80
N LEU A 241 2.49 20.26 15.17
CA LEU A 241 3.32 21.44 15.45
C LEU A 241 2.61 22.52 16.29
N GLY A 242 1.30 22.40 16.52
CA GLY A 242 0.51 23.42 17.21
C GLY A 242 0.37 24.73 16.43
N VAL A 243 0.37 24.65 15.09
CA VAL A 243 0.24 25.78 14.16
C VAL A 243 -1.15 25.83 13.53
N SER A 244 -1.56 27.00 13.03
CA SER A 244 -2.81 27.14 12.32
C SER A 244 -2.71 26.78 10.82
N ARG A 245 -3.85 26.52 10.17
CA ARG A 245 -3.87 26.19 8.73
C ARG A 245 -3.36 27.35 7.87
N GLU A 246 -3.62 28.57 8.28
CA GLU A 246 -3.23 29.81 7.57
C GLU A 246 -1.71 29.99 7.55
N GLU A 247 -0.98 29.37 8.46
CA GLU A 247 0.49 29.38 8.45
C GLU A 247 1.10 28.44 7.39
N ILE A 248 0.31 27.56 6.80
CA ILE A 248 0.74 26.66 5.71
C ILE A 248 0.43 27.31 4.38
N THR A 249 1.46 27.60 3.58
CA THR A 249 1.31 28.23 2.26
C THR A 249 1.17 27.23 1.14
N GLU A 250 1.86 26.08 1.25
CA GLU A 250 1.87 25.05 0.19
C GLU A 250 2.12 23.66 0.77
N ILE A 251 1.52 22.65 0.16
CA ILE A 251 1.74 21.23 0.46
C ILE A 251 1.97 20.50 -0.85
N LEU A 252 3.14 19.88 -0.98
CA LEU A 252 3.53 19.15 -2.17
C LEU A 252 3.76 17.68 -1.84
N PHE A 253 3.24 16.78 -2.66
CA PHE A 253 3.57 15.36 -2.52
C PHE A 253 5.05 15.13 -2.81
N ALA A 254 5.75 14.48 -1.87
CA ALA A 254 7.19 14.25 -1.93
C ALA A 254 7.56 12.75 -2.07
N GLY A 255 6.60 11.91 -2.44
CA GLY A 255 6.83 10.48 -2.69
C GLY A 255 6.79 9.61 -1.43
N GLY A 256 7.33 8.40 -1.56
CA GLY A 256 7.42 7.36 -0.52
C GLY A 256 6.92 6.01 -1.03
N LEU A 257 7.64 4.93 -0.71
CA LEU A 257 7.28 3.57 -1.13
C LEU A 257 6.26 2.94 -0.16
N THR A 258 6.58 2.97 1.13
CA THR A 258 5.74 2.41 2.21
C THR A 258 5.02 3.49 3.01
N ASN A 259 5.55 4.70 3.05
CA ASN A 259 5.01 5.86 3.74
C ASN A 259 4.65 6.94 2.71
N THR A 260 3.76 7.88 3.07
CA THR A 260 3.46 9.05 2.22
C THR A 260 4.16 10.28 2.78
N ASN A 261 4.99 10.92 1.98
CA ASN A 261 5.71 12.11 2.38
C ASN A 261 5.14 13.37 1.69
N TYR A 262 5.10 14.47 2.42
CA TYR A 262 4.72 15.79 1.92
C TYR A 262 5.79 16.81 2.28
N ASP A 263 6.17 17.63 1.32
CA ASP A 263 6.97 18.84 1.52
C ASP A 263 6.00 19.99 1.82
N VAL A 264 6.08 20.53 3.03
CA VAL A 264 5.16 21.55 3.53
C VAL A 264 5.88 22.86 3.73
N HIS A 265 5.40 23.90 3.04
CA HIS A 265 5.93 25.25 3.11
C HIS A 265 5.11 26.11 4.08
N MET A 266 5.81 26.85 4.94
CA MET A 266 5.19 27.71 5.94
C MET A 266 5.32 29.19 5.57
N ALA A 267 4.37 30.01 6.00
CA ALA A 267 4.37 31.47 5.79
C ALA A 267 5.59 32.19 6.36
N ASN A 268 6.24 31.63 7.38
CA ASN A 268 7.47 32.13 7.96
C ASN A 268 8.76 31.71 7.21
N GLY A 269 8.62 31.09 6.03
CA GLY A 269 9.72 30.62 5.19
C GLY A 269 10.33 29.28 5.62
N LYS A 270 9.88 28.66 6.71
CA LYS A 270 10.30 27.30 7.08
C LYS A 270 9.66 26.27 6.16
N ARG A 271 10.36 25.14 6.00
CA ARG A 271 9.85 23.97 5.26
C ARG A 271 10.01 22.72 6.12
N TYR A 272 9.07 21.81 5.98
CA TYR A 272 9.05 20.56 6.72
C TYR A 272 8.73 19.40 5.79
N ILE A 273 9.31 18.22 6.08
CA ILE A 273 8.84 16.95 5.53
C ILE A 273 7.90 16.32 6.56
N LEU A 274 6.62 16.20 6.19
CA LEU A 274 5.62 15.44 6.93
C LEU A 274 5.55 14.03 6.36
N ARG A 275 5.88 13.01 7.17
CA ARG A 275 5.67 11.60 6.83
C ARG A 275 4.40 11.09 7.49
N LEU A 276 3.47 10.61 6.68
CA LEU A 276 2.32 9.83 7.09
C LEU A 276 2.62 8.35 6.89
N PRO A 277 2.45 7.48 7.90
CA PRO A 277 2.75 6.06 7.78
C PRO A 277 1.80 5.38 6.81
N GLY A 278 2.33 4.43 6.05
CA GLY A 278 1.54 3.54 5.22
C GLY A 278 0.73 2.55 6.04
N ARG A 279 -0.22 1.90 5.38
CA ARG A 279 -1.09 0.91 6.01
C ARG A 279 -0.30 -0.31 6.47
N MET A 280 -0.78 -0.96 7.54
CA MET A 280 -0.29 -2.24 8.06
C MET A 280 1.21 -2.28 8.39
N THR A 281 1.86 -1.12 8.57
CA THR A 281 3.26 -1.05 9.03
C THR A 281 3.38 -1.29 10.54
N GLU A 282 2.29 -1.22 11.29
CA GLU A 282 2.25 -1.35 12.76
C GLU A 282 2.76 -2.71 13.26
N SER A 283 2.51 -3.80 12.52
CA SER A 283 2.99 -5.14 12.86
C SER A 283 4.46 -5.38 12.48
N LEU A 284 5.04 -4.52 11.65
CA LEU A 284 6.39 -4.69 11.10
C LEU A 284 7.41 -3.79 11.81
N ILE A 285 7.00 -2.59 12.24
CA ILE A 285 7.90 -1.55 12.76
C ILE A 285 7.52 -1.20 14.20
N ASP A 286 8.50 -1.26 15.11
CA ASP A 286 8.36 -0.73 16.46
C ASP A 286 8.52 0.81 16.44
N ARG A 287 7.39 1.50 16.45
CA ARG A 287 7.34 2.97 16.38
C ARG A 287 7.96 3.68 17.58
N ARG A 288 8.04 3.04 18.76
CA ARG A 288 8.72 3.62 19.93
C ARG A 288 10.22 3.62 19.72
N THR A 289 10.76 2.50 19.27
CA THR A 289 12.16 2.34 18.91
C THR A 289 12.56 3.26 17.75
N GLU A 290 11.76 3.33 16.68
CA GLU A 290 11.98 4.29 15.59
C GLU A 290 12.08 5.73 16.09
N LYS A 291 11.11 6.17 16.93
CA LYS A 291 11.11 7.52 17.50
C LYS A 291 12.39 7.82 18.29
N GLN A 292 12.82 6.89 19.13
CA GLN A 292 14.02 7.06 19.96
C GLN A 292 15.27 7.14 19.07
N ASN A 293 15.46 6.19 18.15
CA ASN A 293 16.62 6.13 17.27
C ASN A 293 16.68 7.36 16.34
N ALA A 294 15.56 7.73 15.70
CA ALA A 294 15.49 8.89 14.81
C ALA A 294 15.80 10.21 15.57
N LYS A 295 15.31 10.35 16.82
CA LYS A 295 15.60 11.53 17.64
C LYS A 295 17.08 11.58 18.03
N THR A 296 17.62 10.49 18.52
CA THR A 296 19.04 10.42 18.90
C THR A 296 19.95 10.69 17.71
N ALA A 297 19.67 10.09 16.55
CA ALA A 297 20.40 10.34 15.31
C ALA A 297 20.32 11.82 14.87
N SER A 298 19.16 12.45 15.05
CA SER A 298 18.97 13.89 14.80
C SER A 298 19.81 14.75 15.77
N ASP A 299 19.78 14.44 17.07
CA ASP A 299 20.53 15.17 18.09
C ASP A 299 22.06 15.04 17.88
N MET A 300 22.54 13.89 17.39
CA MET A 300 23.94 13.63 17.06
C MET A 300 24.36 14.09 15.66
N GLY A 301 23.41 14.57 14.86
CA GLY A 301 23.66 15.15 13.54
C GLY A 301 23.87 14.13 12.42
N PHE A 302 23.48 12.87 12.60
CA PHE A 302 23.40 11.87 11.55
C PHE A 302 22.13 12.02 10.71
N ASN A 303 21.02 12.38 11.33
CA ASN A 303 19.73 12.63 10.69
C ASN A 303 19.47 14.14 10.54
N CYS A 304 18.56 14.52 9.64
CA CYS A 304 17.99 15.86 9.63
C CYS A 304 17.25 16.14 10.96
N ARG A 305 17.00 17.42 11.26
CA ARG A 305 16.35 17.80 12.50
C ARG A 305 14.94 17.22 12.59
N LEU A 306 14.74 16.31 13.54
CA LEU A 306 13.43 15.75 13.86
C LEU A 306 12.67 16.74 14.75
N VAL A 307 11.52 17.23 14.28
CA VAL A 307 10.69 18.22 15.00
C VAL A 307 9.59 17.54 15.79
N TYR A 308 8.97 16.51 15.21
CA TYR A 308 7.89 15.76 15.83
C TYR A 308 7.93 14.29 15.41
N CYS A 309 7.63 13.41 16.34
CA CYS A 309 7.41 11.99 16.05
C CYS A 309 6.43 11.41 17.07
N ASN A 310 5.35 10.83 16.58
CA ASN A 310 4.34 10.16 17.39
C ASN A 310 4.50 8.64 17.26
N ALA A 311 4.79 7.98 18.39
CA ALA A 311 5.00 6.55 18.45
C ALA A 311 3.71 5.71 18.32
N GLU A 312 2.53 6.31 18.51
CA GLU A 312 1.25 5.62 18.37
C GLU A 312 0.77 5.66 16.92
N THR A 313 0.85 6.82 16.29
CA THR A 313 0.35 7.03 14.92
C THR A 313 1.42 6.83 13.86
N GLY A 314 2.71 6.85 14.20
CA GLY A 314 3.83 6.82 13.26
C GLY A 314 4.03 8.11 12.45
N VAL A 315 3.26 9.16 12.73
CA VAL A 315 3.43 10.47 12.09
C VAL A 315 4.76 11.09 12.49
N LYS A 316 5.53 11.56 11.51
CA LYS A 316 6.85 12.17 11.71
C LYS A 316 6.94 13.50 10.96
N VAL A 317 7.52 14.52 11.60
CA VAL A 317 7.82 15.81 10.98
C VAL A 317 9.29 16.11 11.18
N SER A 318 10.00 16.34 10.08
CA SER A 318 11.40 16.72 10.05
C SER A 318 11.57 18.07 9.36
N GLU A 319 12.60 18.84 9.72
CA GLU A 319 12.98 20.02 8.94
C GLU A 319 13.42 19.60 7.53
N TYR A 320 13.03 20.39 6.55
CA TYR A 320 13.50 20.19 5.18
C TYR A 320 14.99 20.44 5.08
N ILE A 321 15.71 19.56 4.39
CA ILE A 321 17.15 19.73 4.12
C ILE A 321 17.30 20.74 2.99
N ASP A 322 17.93 21.88 3.26
CA ASP A 322 18.06 22.96 2.26
C ASP A 322 18.83 22.51 1.02
N ARG A 323 18.25 22.81 -0.14
CA ARG A 323 18.78 22.39 -1.43
C ARG A 323 19.11 20.88 -1.48
N ALA A 324 18.21 20.07 -0.93
CA ALA A 324 18.36 18.63 -0.81
C ALA A 324 18.65 17.95 -2.15
N GLU A 325 19.70 17.16 -2.19
CA GLU A 325 20.01 16.20 -3.25
C GLU A 325 19.87 14.80 -2.67
N THR A 326 18.75 14.12 -2.98
CA THR A 326 18.59 12.71 -2.64
C THR A 326 19.45 11.87 -3.58
N LEU A 327 20.33 11.05 -3.03
CA LEU A 327 21.18 10.18 -3.84
C LEU A 327 20.35 9.07 -4.50
N ASN A 328 20.88 8.50 -5.56
CA ASN A 328 20.32 7.37 -6.28
C ASN A 328 21.42 6.36 -6.62
N PRO A 329 21.11 5.15 -7.15
CA PRO A 329 22.11 4.12 -7.42
C PRO A 329 23.27 4.54 -8.37
N ARG A 330 23.13 5.64 -9.10
CA ARG A 330 24.22 6.20 -9.93
C ARG A 330 25.02 7.22 -9.16
N THR A 331 24.34 8.16 -8.48
CA THR A 331 25.03 9.28 -7.82
C THR A 331 25.73 8.86 -6.54
N VAL A 332 25.29 7.82 -5.84
CA VAL A 332 25.97 7.28 -4.64
C VAL A 332 27.35 6.71 -4.95
N LYS A 333 27.60 6.26 -6.19
CA LYS A 333 28.88 5.71 -6.67
C LYS A 333 29.88 6.79 -7.13
N LEU A 334 29.44 8.04 -7.27
CA LEU A 334 30.37 9.13 -7.54
C LEU A 334 31.34 9.26 -6.36
N GLU A 335 32.64 9.35 -6.67
CA GLU A 335 33.72 9.31 -5.67
C GLU A 335 33.48 10.26 -4.49
N GLU A 336 33.04 11.50 -4.76
CA GLU A 336 32.72 12.49 -3.74
C GLU A 336 31.61 11.99 -2.80
N ASN A 337 30.49 11.48 -3.35
CA ASN A 337 29.35 11.01 -2.55
C ASN A 337 29.70 9.69 -1.84
N LEU A 338 30.50 8.84 -2.46
CA LEU A 338 30.97 7.59 -1.90
C LEU A 338 31.88 7.84 -0.68
N ALA A 339 32.79 8.80 -0.77
CA ALA A 339 33.63 9.23 0.35
C ALA A 339 32.80 9.81 1.51
N LEU A 340 31.78 10.65 1.20
CA LEU A 340 30.86 11.19 2.22
C LEU A 340 30.04 10.07 2.87
N THR A 341 29.60 9.06 2.10
CA THR A 341 28.85 7.91 2.61
C THR A 341 29.74 7.06 3.53
N ALA A 342 30.98 6.80 3.14
CA ALA A 342 31.94 6.08 3.96
C ALA A 342 32.22 6.83 5.28
N ASP A 343 32.41 8.16 5.21
CA ASP A 343 32.64 9.00 6.41
C ASP A 343 31.45 8.95 7.39
N ILE A 344 30.22 9.20 6.90
CA ILE A 344 29.05 9.22 7.79
C ILE A 344 28.79 7.86 8.42
N LEU A 345 28.96 6.76 7.67
CA LEU A 345 28.82 5.41 8.18
C LEU A 345 29.91 5.08 9.20
N ARG A 346 31.17 5.43 8.90
CA ARG A 346 32.25 5.21 9.86
C ARG A 346 32.00 5.95 11.16
N ARG A 347 31.60 7.22 11.10
CA ARG A 347 31.25 8.01 12.31
C ARG A 347 30.08 7.42 13.07
N LEU A 348 29.06 6.90 12.38
CA LEU A 348 27.93 6.22 13.02
C LEU A 348 28.40 4.95 13.74
N HIS A 349 29.13 4.08 13.06
CA HIS A 349 29.58 2.81 13.58
C HIS A 349 30.62 2.93 14.71
N ASP A 350 31.45 4.00 14.68
CA ASP A 350 32.42 4.30 15.75
C ASP A 350 31.79 5.12 16.91
N SER A 351 30.51 5.54 16.80
CA SER A 351 29.85 6.36 17.81
C SER A 351 29.37 5.54 19.02
N ASP A 352 29.12 6.23 20.11
CA ASP A 352 28.45 5.72 21.32
C ASP A 352 26.93 5.99 21.30
N MET A 353 26.34 6.14 20.11
CA MET A 353 24.91 6.40 19.95
C MET A 353 24.08 5.38 20.72
N PRO A 354 23.28 5.81 21.71
CA PRO A 354 22.49 4.90 22.52
C PRO A 354 21.34 4.32 21.70
N MET A 355 21.36 3.00 21.51
CA MET A 355 20.28 2.22 20.94
C MET A 355 19.93 1.08 21.89
N GLU A 356 18.64 0.92 22.20
CA GLU A 356 18.18 -0.13 23.12
C GLU A 356 17.93 -1.45 22.39
N ASN A 357 17.57 -1.39 21.11
CA ASN A 357 17.27 -2.54 20.27
C ASN A 357 18.49 -3.05 19.50
N GLN A 358 18.41 -4.31 19.11
CA GLN A 358 19.32 -4.92 18.13
C GLN A 358 18.51 -5.36 16.91
N PHE A 359 19.12 -5.28 15.73
CA PHE A 359 18.58 -5.80 14.50
C PHE A 359 19.31 -7.08 14.12
N ASP A 360 18.61 -8.20 14.12
CA ASP A 360 19.13 -9.50 13.66
C ASP A 360 18.37 -9.94 12.41
N PRO A 361 18.97 -9.91 11.20
CA PRO A 361 18.27 -10.25 9.96
C PRO A 361 17.76 -11.69 9.94
N PHE A 362 18.43 -12.60 10.63
CA PHE A 362 17.98 -13.98 10.71
C PHE A 362 16.80 -14.16 11.68
N GLY A 363 16.83 -13.43 12.81
CA GLY A 363 15.70 -13.35 13.74
C GLY A 363 14.47 -12.72 13.10
N GLU A 364 14.66 -11.63 12.36
CA GLU A 364 13.58 -10.98 11.61
C GLU A 364 12.99 -11.90 10.53
N SER A 365 13.82 -12.68 9.83
CA SER A 365 13.34 -13.69 8.87
C SER A 365 12.41 -14.69 9.53
N LEU A 366 12.79 -15.22 10.72
CA LEU A 366 11.94 -16.14 11.49
C LEU A 366 10.64 -15.46 11.96
N ARG A 367 10.70 -14.19 12.34
CA ARG A 367 9.52 -13.41 12.73
C ARG A 367 8.55 -13.25 11.55
N TYR A 368 9.04 -12.94 10.35
CA TYR A 368 8.20 -12.83 9.16
C TYR A 368 7.63 -14.18 8.73
N GLU A 369 8.40 -15.27 8.82
CA GLU A 369 7.88 -16.64 8.62
C GLU A 369 6.71 -16.95 9.58
N SER A 370 6.84 -16.56 10.84
CA SER A 370 5.79 -16.74 11.84
C SER A 370 4.53 -15.95 11.51
N LEU A 371 4.67 -14.71 11.04
CA LEU A 371 3.53 -13.89 10.61
C LEU A 371 2.82 -14.48 9.38
N LEU A 372 3.60 -15.08 8.46
CA LEU A 372 3.05 -15.76 7.28
C LEU A 372 2.26 -17.03 7.61
N SER A 373 2.50 -17.67 8.75
CA SER A 373 1.78 -18.89 9.12
C SER A 373 0.26 -18.70 9.29
N GLY A 374 -0.19 -17.46 9.48
CA GLY A 374 -1.60 -17.07 9.55
C GLY A 374 -2.20 -16.57 8.23
N GLU A 375 -1.39 -16.42 7.18
CA GLU A 375 -1.76 -15.84 5.90
C GLU A 375 -1.88 -16.93 4.81
N ASN A 376 -2.72 -16.69 3.81
CA ASN A 376 -2.83 -17.61 2.66
C ASN A 376 -1.73 -17.33 1.61
N ALA A 377 -0.47 -17.46 2.03
CA ALA A 377 0.70 -17.16 1.23
C ALA A 377 1.46 -18.42 0.81
N ARG A 378 2.15 -18.36 -0.31
CA ARG A 378 3.03 -19.43 -0.79
C ARG A 378 4.45 -18.91 -0.94
N MET A 379 5.38 -19.62 -0.31
CA MET A 379 6.80 -19.34 -0.49
C MET A 379 7.30 -19.74 -1.89
N TYR A 380 8.41 -19.16 -2.30
CA TYR A 380 9.05 -19.46 -3.59
C TYR A 380 9.48 -20.91 -3.70
N LYS A 381 9.50 -21.45 -4.91
CA LYS A 381 9.94 -22.82 -5.16
C LYS A 381 11.40 -23.02 -4.72
N GLY A 382 11.64 -24.01 -3.87
CA GLY A 382 12.97 -24.32 -3.32
C GLY A 382 13.31 -23.51 -2.05
N TYR A 383 12.31 -22.92 -1.42
CA TYR A 383 12.48 -22.11 -0.21
C TYR A 383 13.18 -22.86 0.93
N GLU A 384 12.73 -24.07 1.27
CA GLU A 384 13.28 -24.86 2.37
C GLU A 384 14.77 -25.20 2.18
N GLN A 385 15.17 -25.52 0.94
CA GLN A 385 16.57 -25.78 0.62
C GLN A 385 17.43 -24.53 0.78
N LEU A 386 16.94 -23.39 0.27
CA LEU A 386 17.68 -22.12 0.41
C LEU A 386 17.75 -21.70 1.87
N ARG A 387 16.66 -21.81 2.62
CA ARG A 387 16.59 -21.53 4.05
C ARG A 387 17.66 -22.32 4.83
N ALA A 388 17.77 -23.62 4.58
CA ALA A 388 18.78 -24.45 5.23
C ALA A 388 20.22 -23.96 4.96
N GLN A 389 20.51 -23.54 3.72
CA GLN A 389 21.82 -22.97 3.35
C GLN A 389 22.08 -21.64 4.06
N VAL A 390 21.09 -20.73 4.06
CA VAL A 390 21.21 -19.41 4.72
C VAL A 390 21.49 -19.57 6.22
N PHE A 391 20.79 -20.48 6.90
CA PHE A 391 21.01 -20.71 8.31
C PHE A 391 22.34 -21.45 8.63
N ALA A 392 22.86 -22.28 7.73
CA ALA A 392 24.21 -22.82 7.84
C ALA A 392 25.29 -21.73 7.73
N ILE A 393 25.10 -20.76 6.83
CA ILE A 393 25.94 -19.57 6.67
C ILE A 393 25.85 -18.66 7.92
N ARG A 394 24.68 -18.47 8.52
CA ARG A 394 24.52 -17.80 9.82
C ARG A 394 25.41 -18.42 10.90
N ASP A 395 25.46 -19.75 10.98
CA ASP A 395 26.25 -20.42 11.99
C ASP A 395 27.76 -20.19 11.78
N ARG A 396 28.20 -19.96 10.55
CA ARG A 396 29.56 -19.49 10.24
C ARG A 396 29.80 -18.08 10.75
N LEU A 397 28.88 -17.14 10.47
CA LEU A 397 28.94 -15.77 11.00
C LEU A 397 29.06 -15.76 12.54
N ASN A 398 28.31 -16.61 13.22
CA ASN A 398 28.35 -16.71 14.68
C ASN A 398 29.72 -17.16 15.19
N ARG A 399 30.42 -18.05 14.44
CA ARG A 399 31.80 -18.47 14.78
C ARG A 399 32.84 -17.37 14.52
N MET A 400 32.64 -16.56 13.48
CA MET A 400 33.52 -15.40 13.19
C MET A 400 33.41 -14.31 14.27
N GLY A 401 32.26 -14.24 14.97
CA GLY A 401 31.93 -13.17 15.91
C GLY A 401 31.40 -11.92 15.20
N LYS A 402 30.49 -11.22 15.89
CA LYS A 402 29.89 -9.96 15.42
C LYS A 402 30.47 -8.80 16.23
N GLN A 403 30.80 -7.72 15.57
CA GLN A 403 31.02 -6.43 16.20
C GLN A 403 29.68 -5.70 16.26
N ILE A 404 29.19 -5.35 17.43
CA ILE A 404 27.86 -4.76 17.60
C ILE A 404 28.00 -3.26 17.80
N THR A 405 27.57 -2.50 16.79
CA THR A 405 27.67 -1.04 16.73
C THR A 405 26.31 -0.42 16.40
N PRO A 406 26.10 0.88 16.66
CA PRO A 406 24.95 1.60 16.10
C PRO A 406 24.94 1.46 14.58
N SER A 407 23.79 1.06 14.00
CA SER A 407 23.65 0.81 12.58
C SER A 407 22.29 1.30 12.07
N HIS A 408 22.24 1.69 10.81
CA HIS A 408 21.04 2.18 10.15
C HIS A 408 20.11 1.03 9.69
N ASN A 409 20.70 -0.04 9.20
CA ASN A 409 20.07 -1.28 8.72
C ASN A 409 19.17 -1.16 7.48
N ASP A 410 19.07 0.01 6.85
CA ASP A 410 18.27 0.24 5.64
C ASP A 410 18.97 1.24 4.71
N LEU A 411 20.16 0.87 4.22
CA LEU A 411 21.00 1.74 3.39
C LEU A 411 20.70 1.62 1.89
N VAL A 412 19.54 2.12 1.49
CA VAL A 412 19.24 2.45 0.10
C VAL A 412 19.74 3.87 -0.21
N ALA A 413 20.14 4.15 -1.46
CA ALA A 413 20.63 5.48 -1.83
C ALA A 413 19.60 6.60 -1.55
N ALA A 414 18.31 6.29 -1.65
CA ALA A 414 17.24 7.24 -1.35
C ALA A 414 17.20 7.71 0.11
N ASN A 415 17.84 6.97 1.04
CA ASN A 415 17.97 7.34 2.45
C ASN A 415 19.22 8.19 2.73
N LEU A 416 20.01 8.51 1.69
CA LEU A 416 21.18 9.38 1.74
C LEU A 416 20.83 10.71 1.08
N VAL A 417 20.80 11.79 1.87
CA VAL A 417 20.41 13.13 1.39
C VAL A 417 21.53 14.12 1.69
N LYS A 418 22.03 14.76 0.63
CA LYS A 418 23.07 15.79 0.71
C LYS A 418 22.44 17.18 0.70
N ASP A 419 22.86 18.07 1.61
CA ASP A 419 22.44 19.47 1.59
C ASP A 419 23.25 20.32 0.60
N GLY A 420 22.80 21.56 0.39
CA GLY A 420 23.49 22.49 -0.51
C GLY A 420 24.91 22.91 -0.07
N ASN A 421 25.37 22.48 1.10
CA ASN A 421 26.73 22.72 1.61
C ASN A 421 27.61 21.47 1.52
N GLY A 422 27.08 20.37 0.96
CA GLY A 422 27.80 19.10 0.81
C GLY A 422 27.77 18.20 2.03
N ARG A 423 26.97 18.51 3.05
CA ARG A 423 26.79 17.65 4.23
C ARG A 423 25.77 16.55 3.91
N LEU A 424 26.14 15.29 4.23
CA LEU A 424 25.29 14.13 4.05
C LEU A 424 24.50 13.83 5.34
N TYR A 425 23.24 13.41 5.16
CA TYR A 425 22.32 12.95 6.21
C TYR A 425 21.81 11.55 5.87
N LEU A 426 21.60 10.74 6.92
CA LEU A 426 20.87 9.48 6.87
C LEU A 426 19.44 9.73 7.33
N ILE A 427 18.47 9.40 6.51
CA ILE A 427 17.04 9.52 6.83
C ILE A 427 16.42 8.13 6.94
N ASP A 428 15.21 8.05 7.48
CA ASP A 428 14.40 6.84 7.62
C ASP A 428 14.98 5.75 8.53
N TRP A 429 15.00 6.02 9.83
CA TRP A 429 15.56 5.21 10.89
C TRP A 429 14.61 4.11 11.42
N GLU A 430 13.66 3.62 10.60
CA GLU A 430 12.62 2.70 11.07
C GLU A 430 13.14 1.27 11.34
N TYR A 431 14.26 0.86 10.71
CA TYR A 431 14.95 -0.41 10.97
C TYR A 431 16.23 -0.24 11.80
N ALA A 432 16.55 0.98 12.22
CA ALA A 432 17.78 1.26 12.94
C ALA A 432 17.86 0.51 14.28
N GLY A 433 19.06 0.07 14.61
CA GLY A 433 19.36 -0.68 15.82
C GLY A 433 20.80 -1.17 15.82
N LYS A 434 21.27 -1.70 16.93
CA LYS A 434 22.62 -2.24 17.01
C LYS A 434 22.76 -3.47 16.11
N ASN A 435 23.80 -3.51 15.28
CA ASN A 435 24.12 -4.63 14.39
C ASN A 435 25.63 -4.68 14.10
N ASP A 436 26.09 -5.68 13.34
CA ASP A 436 27.44 -5.68 12.78
C ASP A 436 27.51 -4.61 11.67
N PRO A 437 28.52 -3.71 11.67
CA PRO A 437 28.61 -2.62 10.69
C PRO A 437 28.69 -3.12 9.24
N MET A 438 29.14 -4.34 9.03
CA MET A 438 29.19 -4.95 7.69
C MET A 438 27.77 -5.19 7.10
N PHE A 439 26.72 -5.16 7.93
CA PHE A 439 25.35 -5.22 7.44
C PHE A 439 24.96 -3.95 6.66
N ASP A 440 25.30 -2.76 7.19
CA ASP A 440 25.05 -1.49 6.50
C ASP A 440 25.84 -1.39 5.19
N ILE A 441 27.10 -1.84 5.20
CA ILE A 441 27.92 -1.87 3.98
C ILE A 441 27.35 -2.84 2.95
N ALA A 442 26.92 -4.02 3.38
CA ALA A 442 26.27 -5.00 2.52
C ALA A 442 24.98 -4.44 1.90
N ALA A 443 24.16 -3.71 2.68
CA ALA A 443 22.97 -3.03 2.19
C ALA A 443 23.32 -1.99 1.12
N LEU A 444 24.28 -1.12 1.41
CA LEU A 444 24.72 -0.09 0.47
C LEU A 444 25.14 -0.71 -0.88
N PHE A 445 25.92 -1.78 -0.87
CA PHE A 445 26.39 -2.43 -2.09
C PHE A 445 25.28 -3.14 -2.84
N LEU A 446 24.42 -3.87 -2.10
CA LEU A 446 23.37 -4.70 -2.67
C LEU A 446 22.23 -3.89 -3.29
N GLU A 447 21.81 -2.82 -2.59
CA GLU A 447 20.66 -1.99 -2.99
C GLU A 447 21.00 -1.01 -4.13
N ASN A 448 22.28 -0.75 -4.34
CA ASN A 448 22.72 0.22 -5.32
C ASN A 448 23.57 -0.40 -6.45
N ASP A 449 23.53 -1.75 -6.57
CA ASP A 449 24.24 -2.51 -7.61
C ASP A 449 25.72 -2.11 -7.76
N PHE A 450 26.46 -2.11 -6.65
CA PHE A 450 27.90 -1.80 -6.67
C PHE A 450 28.66 -2.85 -7.47
N ALA A 451 29.52 -2.38 -8.39
CA ALA A 451 30.50 -3.22 -9.04
C ALA A 451 31.70 -3.46 -8.11
N PRO A 452 32.52 -4.50 -8.34
CA PRO A 452 33.69 -4.76 -7.51
C PRO A 452 34.62 -3.54 -7.37
N GLU A 453 34.75 -2.72 -8.41
CA GLU A 453 35.56 -1.49 -8.39
C GLU A 453 34.97 -0.43 -7.47
N ASP A 454 33.61 -0.31 -7.38
CA ASP A 454 32.91 0.60 -6.49
C ASP A 454 33.11 0.13 -5.03
N GLU A 455 33.07 -1.19 -4.76
CA GLU A 455 33.29 -1.78 -3.44
C GLU A 455 34.71 -1.53 -2.95
N GLU A 456 35.73 -1.70 -3.83
CA GLU A 456 37.14 -1.41 -3.51
C GLU A 456 37.35 0.05 -3.19
N LEU A 457 36.75 0.95 -3.98
CA LEU A 457 36.86 2.40 -3.75
C LEU A 457 36.19 2.77 -2.41
N PHE A 458 35.03 2.15 -2.08
CA PHE A 458 34.39 2.35 -0.78
C PHE A 458 35.30 1.86 0.37
N PHE A 459 35.93 0.70 0.23
CA PHE A 459 36.84 0.16 1.26
C PHE A 459 38.00 1.11 1.51
N HIS A 460 38.56 1.75 0.48
CA HIS A 460 39.63 2.75 0.62
C HIS A 460 39.21 3.90 1.53
N TYR A 461 37.95 4.36 1.48
CA TYR A 461 37.46 5.47 2.31
C TYR A 461 36.96 5.03 3.70
N TYR A 462 36.45 3.80 3.79
CA TYR A 462 35.83 3.32 5.04
C TYR A 462 36.83 2.67 6.00
N PHE A 463 37.71 1.78 5.51
CA PHE A 463 38.62 1.04 6.38
C PHE A 463 39.92 1.81 6.67
N LYS A 464 40.45 1.59 7.87
CA LYS A 464 41.76 2.12 8.28
C LYS A 464 42.86 1.11 7.98
N GLU A 465 44.12 1.61 7.87
CA GLU A 465 45.26 0.74 7.70
C GLU A 465 45.38 -0.30 8.82
N GLY A 466 45.56 -1.57 8.46
CA GLY A 466 45.67 -2.71 9.40
C GLY A 466 44.37 -3.39 9.77
N GLU A 467 43.20 -2.92 9.31
CA GLU A 467 41.94 -3.64 9.50
C GLU A 467 41.85 -4.90 8.60
N ASN A 468 41.18 -5.95 9.10
CA ASN A 468 41.10 -7.24 8.40
C ASN A 468 40.01 -7.20 7.29
N LEU A 469 40.42 -6.89 6.08
CA LEU A 469 39.54 -6.81 4.92
C LEU A 469 38.96 -8.15 4.50
N ASP A 470 39.70 -9.27 4.66
CA ASP A 470 39.20 -10.59 4.25
C ASP A 470 38.01 -11.01 5.10
N ALA A 471 38.10 -10.83 6.43
CA ALA A 471 36.98 -11.08 7.32
C ALA A 471 35.78 -10.13 7.06
N ALA A 472 36.06 -8.88 6.71
CA ALA A 472 35.02 -7.90 6.33
C ALA A 472 34.29 -8.35 5.05
N ARG A 473 35.03 -8.78 4.02
CA ARG A 473 34.46 -9.27 2.74
C ARG A 473 33.59 -10.51 2.96
N GLU A 474 34.04 -11.48 3.78
CA GLU A 474 33.26 -12.65 4.11
C GLU A 474 31.94 -12.24 4.81
N LYS A 475 32.00 -11.37 5.81
CA LYS A 475 30.82 -10.86 6.51
C LYS A 475 29.86 -10.11 5.59
N ILE A 476 30.36 -9.24 4.72
CA ILE A 476 29.55 -8.50 3.75
C ILE A 476 28.81 -9.47 2.83
N LEU A 477 29.45 -10.52 2.34
CA LEU A 477 28.78 -11.53 1.51
C LEU A 477 27.69 -12.28 2.30
N ILE A 478 27.96 -12.64 3.54
CA ILE A 478 26.95 -13.25 4.44
C ILE A 478 25.76 -12.31 4.64
N PHE A 479 26.01 -11.02 4.85
CA PHE A 479 24.94 -10.06 5.05
C PHE A 479 24.18 -9.72 3.75
N LYS A 480 24.83 -9.73 2.59
CA LYS A 480 24.11 -9.66 1.29
C LYS A 480 23.13 -10.84 1.15
N ILE A 481 23.55 -12.06 1.52
CA ILE A 481 22.70 -13.25 1.52
C ILE A 481 21.53 -13.09 2.49
N SER A 482 21.81 -12.67 3.73
CA SER A 482 20.77 -12.53 4.76
C SER A 482 19.73 -11.49 4.42
N GLN A 483 20.13 -10.39 3.79
CA GLN A 483 19.22 -9.32 3.36
C GLN A 483 18.32 -9.76 2.22
N ASP A 484 18.87 -10.41 1.19
CA ASP A 484 18.06 -10.93 0.10
C ASP A 484 17.06 -11.99 0.57
N PHE A 485 17.47 -12.83 1.52
CA PHE A 485 16.57 -13.79 2.14
C PHE A 485 15.46 -13.08 2.92
N LEU A 486 15.81 -12.16 3.81
CA LEU A 486 14.89 -11.40 4.65
C LEU A 486 13.85 -10.64 3.82
N TRP A 487 14.31 -9.83 2.86
CA TRP A 487 13.42 -8.99 2.06
C TRP A 487 12.58 -9.79 1.06
N SER A 488 13.03 -11.00 0.66
CA SER A 488 12.17 -11.90 -0.12
C SER A 488 10.97 -12.40 0.69
N ILE A 489 11.16 -12.73 1.98
CA ILE A 489 10.07 -13.13 2.89
C ILE A 489 9.14 -11.96 3.20
N TRP A 490 9.72 -10.78 3.47
CA TRP A 490 8.98 -9.55 3.69
C TRP A 490 8.05 -9.24 2.50
N THR A 491 8.54 -9.40 1.27
CA THR A 491 7.73 -9.20 0.07
C THR A 491 6.56 -10.17 0.02
N VAL A 492 6.77 -11.46 0.28
CA VAL A 492 5.68 -12.45 0.33
C VAL A 492 4.64 -12.06 1.39
N LEU A 493 5.08 -11.56 2.56
CA LEU A 493 4.18 -11.12 3.62
C LEU A 493 3.37 -9.88 3.21
N LYS A 494 4.00 -8.91 2.56
CA LYS A 494 3.35 -7.69 2.09
C LYS A 494 2.38 -7.98 0.94
N GLU A 495 2.75 -8.86 0.02
CA GLU A 495 1.89 -9.30 -1.10
C GLU A 495 0.69 -10.11 -0.60
N ALA A 496 0.87 -10.95 0.42
CA ALA A 496 -0.24 -11.67 1.06
C ALA A 496 -1.28 -10.71 1.68
N ARG A 497 -0.86 -9.49 1.99
CA ARG A 497 -1.68 -8.41 2.56
C ARG A 497 -2.16 -7.38 1.53
N GLY A 498 -1.94 -7.65 0.25
CA GLY A 498 -2.50 -6.88 -0.86
C GLY A 498 -1.58 -5.83 -1.49
N ASP A 499 -0.33 -5.71 -1.04
CA ASP A 499 0.66 -4.89 -1.73
C ASP A 499 1.15 -5.60 -3.00
N ASP A 500 1.68 -4.85 -3.97
CA ASP A 500 2.24 -5.38 -5.21
C ASP A 500 3.66 -4.83 -5.41
N PHE A 501 4.64 -5.72 -5.37
CA PHE A 501 6.06 -5.39 -5.58
C PHE A 501 6.62 -5.99 -6.88
N GLY A 502 5.75 -6.48 -7.78
CA GLY A 502 6.15 -7.07 -9.06
C GLY A 502 7.13 -8.23 -8.90
N SER A 503 8.31 -8.14 -9.53
CA SER A 503 9.33 -9.18 -9.43
C SER A 503 10.29 -9.04 -8.25
N TYR A 504 10.20 -7.97 -7.45
CA TYR A 504 11.18 -7.60 -6.42
C TYR A 504 11.55 -8.75 -5.47
N GLY A 505 10.56 -9.38 -4.83
CA GLY A 505 10.81 -10.48 -3.90
C GLY A 505 11.38 -11.73 -4.57
N LYS A 506 10.94 -12.02 -5.79
CA LYS A 506 11.44 -13.15 -6.59
C LYS A 506 12.88 -12.92 -7.03
N ASP A 507 13.22 -11.73 -7.46
CA ASP A 507 14.57 -11.37 -7.89
C ASP A 507 15.55 -11.45 -6.72
N ARG A 508 15.14 -10.99 -5.54
CA ARG A 508 15.91 -11.15 -4.29
C ARG A 508 16.11 -12.61 -3.92
N PHE A 509 15.06 -13.42 -3.97
CA PHE A 509 15.16 -14.85 -3.68
C PHE A 509 16.13 -15.56 -4.63
N ASP A 510 16.09 -15.26 -5.91
CA ASP A 510 16.99 -15.85 -6.91
C ASP A 510 18.43 -15.33 -6.76
N ARG A 511 18.63 -14.06 -6.38
CA ARG A 511 19.94 -13.49 -6.07
C ARG A 511 20.53 -14.13 -4.81
N CYS A 512 19.74 -14.29 -3.75
CA CYS A 512 20.14 -15.00 -2.54
C CYS A 512 20.68 -16.40 -2.85
N ARG A 513 19.99 -17.14 -3.72
CA ARG A 513 20.43 -18.48 -4.15
C ARG A 513 21.79 -18.45 -4.85
N ARG A 514 22.01 -17.47 -5.74
CA ARG A 514 23.29 -17.32 -6.43
C ARG A 514 24.42 -16.94 -5.45
N LEU A 515 24.14 -16.01 -4.53
CA LEU A 515 25.11 -15.60 -3.51
C LEU A 515 25.45 -16.74 -2.53
N CYS A 516 24.49 -17.59 -2.16
CA CYS A 516 24.78 -18.80 -1.37
C CYS A 516 25.73 -19.75 -2.12
N ALA A 517 25.50 -19.99 -3.41
CA ALA A 517 26.38 -20.83 -4.21
C ALA A 517 27.81 -20.23 -4.29
N GLN A 518 27.91 -18.93 -4.54
CA GLN A 518 29.18 -18.20 -4.53
C GLN A 518 29.88 -18.28 -3.16
N TYR A 519 29.14 -18.15 -2.07
CA TYR A 519 29.71 -18.24 -0.73
C TYR A 519 30.37 -19.61 -0.49
N TRP A 520 29.69 -20.72 -0.84
CA TRP A 520 30.23 -22.07 -0.66
C TRP A 520 31.37 -22.36 -1.62
N GLU A 521 31.44 -21.73 -2.80
CA GLU A 521 32.57 -21.83 -3.70
C GLU A 521 33.83 -21.14 -3.13
N ILE A 522 33.69 -20.01 -2.46
CA ILE A 522 34.82 -19.22 -1.94
C ILE A 522 35.24 -19.67 -0.55
N TYR A 523 34.28 -19.95 0.35
CA TYR A 523 34.51 -20.18 1.79
C TYR A 523 34.05 -21.56 2.27
N GLY A 524 33.53 -22.40 1.38
CA GLY A 524 33.18 -23.80 1.72
C GLY A 524 34.41 -24.65 1.87
N GLU A 525 34.58 -25.30 3.04
CA GLU A 525 35.57 -26.33 3.27
C GLU A 525 35.03 -27.71 2.90
#